data_2a6e4de3dbcbea13184d8e6eb96f98b0
#
_entry.id   2a6e4de3dbcbea13184d8e6eb96f98b0
#
_cell.length_a   1.000
_cell.length_b   1.000
_cell.length_c   1.000
_cell.angle_alpha   90.00
_cell.angle_beta   90.00
_cell.angle_gamma   90.00
#
_symmetry.space_group_name_H-M   'P 1'
#
loop_
_entity.id
_entity.type
_entity.pdbx_description
1 polymer ?
#
loop_
_entity_poly.entity_id
_entity_poly.type
_entity_poly.pdbx_seq_one_letter_code
_entity_poly.pdbx_strand_id
1 'polypeptide(L)'
;MTLLSKNEIFGVDDRKTEDVPVPEWGGTVRLRGLSGSERDAYEASLQKQVGGKQVQDLRNFRARLVALSAINEDGSPLFDQNEVAALSGRSGAALSRLFDVACRLSGITDEDVTALEGNSEPAQSGPSTSA
;
A
#
# COMPACT_ATOMS: atom_id res chain seq x y z
N MET A 1 -22.33 11.45 22.15
CA MET A 1 -21.09 10.71 21.86
C MET A 1 -20.79 9.72 22.98
N THR A 2 -20.48 8.49 22.62
CA THR A 2 -20.22 7.44 23.59
C THR A 2 -18.72 7.21 23.70
N LEU A 3 -18.23 7.20 24.94
CA LEU A 3 -16.84 6.81 25.16
C LEU A 3 -16.71 5.30 25.07
N LEU A 4 -15.73 4.84 24.31
CA LEU A 4 -15.47 3.42 24.13
C LEU A 4 -14.55 2.91 25.23
N SER A 5 -14.84 1.72 25.71
CA SER A 5 -13.92 1.02 26.59
C SER A 5 -12.83 0.34 25.77
N LYS A 6 -11.76 -0.03 26.43
CA LYS A 6 -10.66 -0.75 25.79
C LYS A 6 -11.15 -2.06 25.16
N ASN A 7 -11.99 -2.80 25.89
CA ASN A 7 -12.50 -4.06 25.38
C ASN A 7 -13.39 -3.88 24.15
N GLU A 8 -14.16 -2.79 24.13
CA GLU A 8 -14.97 -2.50 22.96
C GLU A 8 -14.11 -2.19 21.75
N ILE A 9 -13.02 -1.44 21.95
CA ILE A 9 -12.10 -1.12 20.86
C ILE A 9 -11.46 -2.38 20.31
N PHE A 10 -10.96 -3.26 21.20
CA PHE A 10 -10.28 -4.47 20.76
C PHE A 10 -11.23 -5.52 20.20
N GLY A 11 -12.52 -5.41 20.47
CA GLY A 11 -13.50 -6.35 19.96
C GLY A 11 -14.07 -6.02 18.60
N VAL A 12 -13.76 -4.85 18.06
CA VAL A 12 -14.31 -4.41 16.78
C VAL A 12 -13.39 -4.85 15.64
N ASP A 13 -13.99 -5.41 14.58
CA ASP A 13 -13.27 -5.60 13.33
C ASP A 13 -13.43 -4.31 12.54
N ASP A 14 -12.43 -3.45 12.62
CA ASP A 14 -12.52 -2.10 12.09
C ASP A 14 -11.85 -1.94 10.73
N ARG A 15 -11.36 -3.02 10.13
CA ARG A 15 -10.74 -2.94 8.82
C ARG A 15 -11.74 -3.37 7.76
N LYS A 16 -11.94 -2.48 6.78
CA LYS A 16 -12.88 -2.72 5.70
C LYS A 16 -12.24 -3.53 4.61
N THR A 17 -13.06 -4.32 3.93
CA THR A 17 -12.61 -5.10 2.77
C THR A 17 -13.37 -4.66 1.54
N GLU A 18 -12.78 -4.92 0.39
CA GLU A 18 -13.42 -4.66 -0.88
C GLU A 18 -12.96 -5.70 -1.89
N ASP A 19 -13.90 -6.25 -2.63
CA ASP A 19 -13.60 -7.20 -3.70
C ASP A 19 -13.46 -6.41 -5.00
N VAL A 20 -12.28 -6.48 -5.61
CA VAL A 20 -11.96 -5.68 -6.78
C VAL A 20 -11.86 -6.59 -7.99
N PRO A 21 -12.70 -6.38 -9.00
CA PRO A 21 -12.58 -7.15 -10.23
C PRO A 21 -11.29 -6.81 -10.96
N VAL A 22 -10.56 -7.83 -11.38
CA VAL A 22 -9.34 -7.67 -12.14
C VAL A 22 -9.48 -8.49 -13.41
N PRO A 23 -10.10 -7.91 -14.45
CA PRO A 23 -10.32 -8.65 -15.70
C PRO A 23 -9.02 -9.17 -16.30
N GLU A 24 -7.93 -8.44 -16.13
CA GLU A 24 -6.62 -8.85 -16.62
C GLU A 24 -6.19 -10.20 -16.06
N TRP A 25 -6.68 -10.55 -14.87
CA TRP A 25 -6.32 -11.80 -14.21
C TRP A 25 -7.48 -12.80 -14.21
N GLY A 26 -8.61 -12.43 -14.79
CA GLY A 26 -9.74 -13.32 -14.92
C GLY A 26 -10.54 -13.57 -13.67
N GLY A 27 -10.45 -12.68 -12.68
CA GLY A 27 -11.18 -12.87 -11.42
C GLY A 27 -11.17 -11.64 -10.57
N THR A 28 -11.34 -11.85 -9.28
CA THR A 28 -11.51 -10.78 -8.28
C THR A 28 -10.46 -10.95 -7.18
N VAL A 29 -9.91 -9.85 -6.72
CA VAL A 29 -8.97 -9.82 -5.60
C VAL A 29 -9.64 -9.12 -4.43
N ARG A 30 -9.58 -9.74 -3.25
CA ARG A 30 -10.11 -9.13 -2.03
C ARG A 30 -9.00 -8.37 -1.33
N LEU A 31 -9.25 -7.10 -1.10
CA LEU A 31 -8.31 -6.23 -0.39
C LEU A 31 -8.89 -5.85 0.96
N ARG A 32 -8.01 -5.68 1.94
CA ARG A 32 -8.39 -5.23 3.28
C ARG A 32 -7.48 -4.07 3.67
N GLY A 33 -8.05 -3.07 4.32
CA GLY A 33 -7.26 -1.94 4.82
C GLY A 33 -6.15 -2.42 5.74
N LEU A 34 -5.02 -1.75 5.70
CA LEU A 34 -3.88 -2.11 6.53
C LEU A 34 -4.17 -1.77 7.99
N SER A 35 -3.69 -2.62 8.89
CA SER A 35 -3.64 -2.25 10.31
C SER A 35 -2.57 -1.17 10.51
N GLY A 36 -2.55 -0.56 11.69
CA GLY A 36 -1.53 0.43 12.00
C GLY A 36 -0.13 -0.11 11.85
N SER A 37 0.11 -1.32 12.36
CA SER A 37 1.45 -1.91 12.26
C SER A 37 1.81 -2.29 10.83
N GLU A 38 0.84 -2.73 10.04
CA GLU A 38 1.09 -3.02 8.62
C GLU A 38 1.40 -1.75 7.86
N ARG A 39 0.67 -0.66 8.16
CA ARG A 39 0.94 0.63 7.53
C ARG A 39 2.33 1.14 7.90
N ASP A 40 2.69 1.03 9.19
CA ASP A 40 4.03 1.43 9.63
C ASP A 40 5.10 0.63 8.91
N ALA A 41 4.90 -0.67 8.76
CA ALA A 41 5.86 -1.53 8.05
C ALA A 41 5.98 -1.13 6.58
N TYR A 42 4.85 -0.79 5.95
CA TYR A 42 4.87 -0.34 4.57
C TYR A 42 5.66 0.96 4.44
N GLU A 43 5.37 1.93 5.31
CA GLU A 43 6.06 3.22 5.27
C GLU A 43 7.55 3.04 5.53
N ALA A 44 7.91 2.17 6.46
CA ALA A 44 9.32 1.89 6.71
C ALA A 44 10.00 1.27 5.51
N SER A 45 9.28 0.45 4.74
CA SER A 45 9.85 -0.20 3.57
C SER A 45 10.19 0.77 2.44
N LEU A 46 9.64 1.99 2.50
CA LEU A 46 9.90 3.01 1.50
C LEU A 46 11.20 3.76 1.76
N GLN A 47 11.92 3.38 2.80
CA GLN A 47 13.20 3.98 3.18
C GLN A 47 14.26 2.89 3.24
N LYS A 48 15.49 3.26 2.92
CA LYS A 48 16.61 2.33 3.09
C LYS A 48 17.85 3.12 3.46
N GLN A 49 18.83 2.42 4.04
CA GLN A 49 20.10 3.01 4.42
C GLN A 49 21.11 2.81 3.30
N VAL A 50 21.72 3.89 2.85
CA VAL A 50 22.76 3.84 1.84
C VAL A 50 23.88 4.78 2.31
N GLY A 51 25.05 4.22 2.60
CA GLY A 51 26.18 5.02 3.02
C GLY A 51 25.92 5.83 4.27
N GLY A 52 25.17 5.27 5.22
CA GLY A 52 24.83 5.95 6.46
C GLY A 52 23.73 6.97 6.36
N LYS A 53 23.15 7.13 5.16
CA LYS A 53 22.05 8.06 4.93
C LYS A 53 20.78 7.29 4.62
N GLN A 54 19.65 7.87 5.03
CA GLN A 54 18.34 7.31 4.71
C GLN A 54 17.88 7.88 3.39
N VAL A 55 17.57 7.00 2.44
CA VAL A 55 17.06 7.41 1.13
C VAL A 55 15.76 6.69 0.85
N GLN A 56 14.97 7.23 -0.07
CA GLN A 56 13.73 6.59 -0.47
C GLN A 56 14.00 5.35 -1.30
N ASP A 57 13.17 4.33 -1.08
CA ASP A 57 13.19 3.11 -1.86
C ASP A 57 11.78 2.85 -2.37
N LEU A 58 11.51 3.32 -3.58
CA LEU A 58 10.18 3.23 -4.17
C LEU A 58 10.06 2.09 -5.18
N ARG A 59 11.01 1.16 -5.18
CA ARG A 59 10.92 0.03 -6.10
C ARG A 59 9.71 -0.81 -5.76
N ASN A 60 8.88 -1.05 -6.76
CA ASN A 60 7.71 -1.92 -6.62
C ASN A 60 6.77 -1.48 -5.50
N PHE A 61 6.69 -0.16 -5.22
CA PHE A 61 5.93 0.30 -4.06
C PHE A 61 4.44 -0.03 -4.19
N ARG A 62 3.91 -0.06 -5.42
CA ARG A 62 2.51 -0.45 -5.60
C ARG A 62 2.30 -1.93 -5.27
N ALA A 63 3.18 -2.78 -5.78
CA ALA A 63 3.07 -4.21 -5.51
C ALA A 63 3.28 -4.51 -4.02
N ARG A 64 4.14 -3.74 -3.35
CA ARG A 64 4.36 -3.94 -1.91
C ARG A 64 3.09 -3.67 -1.11
N LEU A 65 2.37 -2.61 -1.45
CA LEU A 65 1.12 -2.30 -0.76
C LEU A 65 0.05 -3.34 -1.07
N VAL A 66 -0.07 -3.73 -2.33
CA VAL A 66 -1.06 -4.74 -2.71
C VAL A 66 -0.78 -6.06 -2.00
N ALA A 67 0.48 -6.45 -1.89
CA ALA A 67 0.84 -7.69 -1.20
C ALA A 67 0.43 -7.67 0.27
N LEU A 68 0.51 -6.51 0.91
CA LEU A 68 0.08 -6.39 2.31
C LEU A 68 -1.43 -6.37 2.45
N SER A 69 -2.14 -5.89 1.44
CA SER A 69 -3.58 -5.66 1.51
C SER A 69 -4.41 -6.84 1.03
N ALA A 70 -3.90 -7.63 0.09
CA ALA A 70 -4.66 -8.72 -0.53
C ALA A 70 -4.77 -9.90 0.42
N ILE A 71 -5.99 -10.45 0.55
CA ILE A 71 -6.26 -11.53 1.48
C ILE A 71 -7.02 -12.65 0.80
N ASN A 72 -6.91 -13.82 1.40
CA ASN A 72 -7.73 -14.98 1.06
C ASN A 72 -9.10 -14.85 1.71
N GLU A 73 -9.97 -15.76 1.36
CA GLU A 73 -11.33 -15.77 1.91
C GLU A 73 -11.34 -15.87 3.43
N ASP A 74 -10.38 -16.59 4.01
CA ASP A 74 -10.28 -16.75 5.45
C ASP A 74 -9.57 -15.60 6.15
N GLY A 75 -9.16 -14.58 5.40
CA GLY A 75 -8.48 -13.41 5.97
C GLY A 75 -6.97 -13.52 6.05
N SER A 76 -6.40 -14.66 5.69
CA SER A 76 -4.96 -14.80 5.67
C SER A 76 -4.36 -14.05 4.47
N PRO A 77 -3.08 -13.65 4.54
CA PRO A 77 -2.46 -12.96 3.40
C PRO A 77 -2.47 -13.81 2.14
N LEU A 78 -2.81 -13.17 1.03
CA LEU A 78 -2.79 -13.85 -0.27
C LEU A 78 -1.36 -14.05 -0.78
N PHE A 79 -0.48 -13.10 -0.50
CA PHE A 79 0.90 -13.13 -0.97
C PHE A 79 1.87 -13.14 0.19
N ASP A 80 3.00 -13.84 0.01
CA ASP A 80 4.14 -13.71 0.91
C ASP A 80 4.97 -12.50 0.49
N GLN A 81 5.76 -11.97 1.42
CA GLN A 81 6.59 -10.82 1.13
C GLN A 81 7.65 -11.11 0.08
N ASN A 82 8.09 -12.36 -0.03
CA ASN A 82 9.06 -12.73 -1.04
C ASN A 82 8.45 -12.88 -2.44
N GLU A 83 7.14 -12.66 -2.56
CA GLU A 83 6.46 -12.73 -3.86
C GLU A 83 6.22 -11.35 -4.48
N VAL A 84 6.65 -10.29 -3.82
CA VAL A 84 6.42 -8.93 -4.30
C VAL A 84 7.04 -8.72 -5.68
N ALA A 85 8.25 -9.23 -5.90
CA ALA A 85 8.91 -9.06 -7.19
C ALA A 85 8.12 -9.73 -8.31
N ALA A 86 7.58 -10.92 -8.06
CA ALA A 86 6.76 -11.61 -9.05
C ALA A 86 5.47 -10.85 -9.31
N LEU A 87 4.86 -10.33 -8.25
CA LEU A 87 3.63 -9.56 -8.38
C LEU A 87 3.87 -8.29 -9.19
N SER A 88 5.01 -7.64 -9.00
CA SER A 88 5.34 -6.40 -9.70
C SER A 88 5.52 -6.61 -11.19
N GLY A 89 5.70 -7.86 -11.63
CA GLY A 89 5.78 -8.18 -13.04
C GLY A 89 4.44 -8.30 -13.74
N ARG A 90 3.35 -8.12 -13.02
CA ARG A 90 2.01 -8.19 -13.59
C ARG A 90 1.62 -6.84 -14.18
N SER A 91 0.41 -6.79 -14.74
CA SER A 91 -0.13 -5.59 -15.40
C SER A 91 -0.02 -4.35 -14.51
N GLY A 92 0.60 -3.29 -15.02
CA GLY A 92 0.67 -2.04 -14.29
C GLY A 92 -0.70 -1.42 -14.07
N ALA A 93 -1.62 -1.56 -15.03
CA ALA A 93 -2.97 -1.04 -14.86
C ALA A 93 -3.71 -1.78 -13.75
N ALA A 94 -3.56 -3.10 -13.68
CA ALA A 94 -4.17 -3.89 -12.62
C ALA A 94 -3.60 -3.50 -11.26
N LEU A 95 -2.27 -3.39 -11.17
CA LEU A 95 -1.62 -3.02 -9.91
C LEU A 95 -2.02 -1.62 -9.46
N SER A 96 -2.13 -0.66 -10.40
CA SER A 96 -2.54 0.70 -10.04
C SER A 96 -3.97 0.72 -9.51
N ARG A 97 -4.86 -0.04 -10.13
CA ARG A 97 -6.26 -0.12 -9.66
C ARG A 97 -6.31 -0.68 -8.25
N LEU A 98 -5.59 -1.76 -8.00
CA LEU A 98 -5.56 -2.37 -6.68
C LEU A 98 -4.89 -1.47 -5.65
N PHE A 99 -3.81 -0.79 -6.07
CA PHE A 99 -3.11 0.14 -5.19
C PHE A 99 -4.04 1.27 -4.74
N ASP A 100 -4.82 1.84 -5.66
CA ASP A 100 -5.74 2.94 -5.33
C ASP A 100 -6.77 2.50 -4.30
N VAL A 101 -7.32 1.30 -4.47
CA VAL A 101 -8.30 0.77 -3.51
C VAL A 101 -7.65 0.49 -2.17
N ALA A 102 -6.46 -0.12 -2.18
CA ALA A 102 -5.74 -0.40 -0.94
C ALA A 102 -5.43 0.88 -0.18
N CYS A 103 -5.05 1.94 -0.88
CA CYS A 103 -4.81 3.24 -0.25
C CYS A 103 -6.07 3.77 0.41
N ARG A 104 -7.19 3.74 -0.30
CA ARG A 104 -8.45 4.25 0.24
C ARG A 104 -8.86 3.48 1.47
N LEU A 105 -8.77 2.16 1.42
CA LEU A 105 -9.15 1.33 2.57
C LEU A 105 -8.22 1.52 3.77
N SER A 106 -6.99 1.92 3.51
CA SER A 106 -5.97 2.06 4.57
C SER A 106 -5.83 3.48 5.09
N GLY A 107 -6.62 4.41 4.57
CA GLY A 107 -6.54 5.80 4.99
C GLY A 107 -5.34 6.54 4.42
N ILE A 108 -4.73 6.01 3.39
CA ILE A 108 -3.63 6.69 2.69
C ILE A 108 -4.27 7.61 1.66
N THR A 109 -4.04 8.90 1.80
CA THR A 109 -4.71 9.90 0.98
C THR A 109 -3.99 10.13 -0.35
N ASP A 110 -4.69 10.80 -1.27
CA ASP A 110 -4.07 11.20 -2.54
C ASP A 110 -2.89 12.12 -2.28
N GLU A 111 -2.97 12.97 -1.27
CA GLU A 111 -1.86 13.84 -0.89
C GLU A 111 -0.65 13.04 -0.44
N ASP A 112 -0.89 11.98 0.32
CA ASP A 112 0.20 11.11 0.77
C ASP A 112 0.90 10.47 -0.43
N VAL A 113 0.12 10.00 -1.40
CA VAL A 113 0.67 9.38 -2.60
C VAL A 113 1.43 10.41 -3.43
N THR A 114 0.88 11.60 -3.59
CA THR A 114 1.52 12.66 -4.35
C THR A 114 2.85 13.06 -3.71
N ALA A 115 2.87 13.19 -2.39
CA ALA A 115 4.10 13.52 -1.68
C ALA A 115 5.15 12.44 -1.89
N LEU A 116 4.74 11.19 -1.86
CA LEU A 116 5.63 10.07 -2.11
C LEU A 116 6.23 10.13 -3.51
N GLU A 117 5.38 10.32 -4.51
CA GLU A 117 5.81 10.37 -5.90
C GLU A 117 6.66 11.61 -6.17
N GLY A 118 6.29 12.74 -5.59
CA GLY A 118 7.06 13.97 -5.76
C GLY A 118 8.44 13.86 -5.16
N ASN A 119 8.55 13.20 -4.02
CA ASN A 119 9.84 13.01 -3.37
C ASN A 119 10.74 12.04 -4.12
N SER A 120 10.18 11.22 -4.99
CA SER A 120 10.98 10.32 -5.80
C SER A 120 11.68 11.03 -6.95
N GLU A 121 11.38 12.29 -7.17
CA GLU A 121 11.91 13.11 -8.24
C GLU A 121 12.93 14.05 -7.67
N PRO A 122 14.17 13.66 -7.56
CA PRO A 122 15.14 14.57 -6.99
C PRO A 122 15.31 15.72 -7.91
N ALA A 123 15.13 16.80 -7.46
CA ALA A 123 15.40 17.89 -8.23
C ALA A 123 14.72 17.94 -9.49
N GLN A 124 14.25 17.64 -9.71
CA GLN A 124 13.77 17.81 -10.89
C GLN A 124 13.38 19.00 -11.12
N SER A 125 14.13 18.90 -10.45
CA SER A 125 13.93 19.42 -10.64
C SER A 125 13.87 20.08 -10.77
N GLY A 126 14.10 20.35 -10.60
CA GLY A 126 13.97 20.77 -10.94
C GLY A 126 13.71 21.31 -11.18
N PRO A 127 13.94 21.61 -11.29
CA PRO A 127 13.49 22.04 -11.72
C PRO A 127 12.99 22.29 -12.23
N SER A 128 13.12 22.07 -12.27
CA SER A 128 12.57 22.09 -12.88
C SER A 128 11.93 22.60 -13.01
N THR A 129 12.15 22.81 -12.83
CA THR A 129 11.59 23.21 -13.11
C THR A 129 11.31 23.85 -13.40
N SER A 130 11.73 24.06 -13.33
CA SER A 130 11.43 24.47 -13.72
C SER A 130 11.39 24.82 -14.13
N ALA A 131 11.65 25.02 -14.18
CA ALA A 131 11.64 25.26 -14.71
C ALA A 131 11.65 25.37 -15.14
#